data_97a3de92d7c42e0b3ef5d8b425e33601
#
_entry.id   97a3de92d7c42e0b3ef5d8b425e33601
#
_cell.length_a   1.000
_cell.length_b   1.000
_cell.length_c   1.000
_cell.angle_alpha   90.00
_cell.angle_beta   90.00
_cell.angle_gamma   90.00
#
_symmetry.space_group_name_H-M   'P 1'
#
loop_
_entity.id
_entity.type
_entity.pdbx_description
1 polymer ?
#
loop_
_entity_poly.entity_id
_entity_poly.type
_entity_poly.pdbx_seq_one_letter_code
_entity_poly.pdbx_strand_id
1 'polypeptide(L)'
;MSTDPSTPSPGQPLSTATTTARAGSGPIARLLTVVYALVVTPVATTLVVYGAMPWHQHVLMRNVPLDQLLAYLFSSRGLPSFLVLLGGLLLLVSVVATGLASSAGLLSVSVLALFPLGLLAWPQLPVLVHEWLPDFLFQAVFVMLAQGVPMLLFPVMGGLGMALAIARRRPRPPVALSAIGAVLVPVIMLAGTLLAMHAVVVASTSFMTTFGAEGVPVSAMLTAVLGAVLLWLCGAATGASPYAQILPALVTLAATAALFIPGVLMMLPSVAYSRVGGTTMSVLAMGGGAALGLVLLAHTAVQLAVSSRARRRAQAASEL
;
A
#
# COMPACT_ATOMS: atom_id res chain seq x y z
N MET A 1 20.48 -70.14 -29.34
CA MET A 1 21.68 -70.38 -28.57
C MET A 1 22.41 -69.06 -28.49
N SER A 2 22.58 -68.41 -27.46
CA SER A 2 22.89 -68.56 -26.09
C SER A 2 22.50 -67.29 -25.44
N THR A 3 21.65 -67.29 -24.48
CA THR A 3 21.22 -66.18 -23.62
C THR A 3 22.25 -66.03 -22.52
N ASP A 4 22.81 -64.77 -22.41
CA ASP A 4 23.68 -64.43 -21.29
C ASP A 4 22.91 -63.52 -20.36
N PRO A 5 22.59 -63.81 -19.11
CA PRO A 5 21.96 -62.99 -18.17
C PRO A 5 23.00 -62.07 -17.49
N SER A 6 23.02 -60.77 -17.84
CA SER A 6 23.85 -59.78 -17.20
C SER A 6 23.43 -59.59 -15.73
N THR A 7 24.29 -60.10 -14.83
CA THR A 7 24.27 -59.84 -13.38
C THR A 7 24.24 -58.34 -13.06
N PRO A 8 23.37 -57.90 -12.16
CA PRO A 8 23.39 -56.51 -11.70
C PRO A 8 24.63 -56.26 -10.82
N SER A 9 25.38 -55.22 -11.14
CA SER A 9 26.54 -54.74 -10.40
C SER A 9 26.17 -54.33 -8.98
N PRO A 10 26.76 -54.91 -7.92
CA PRO A 10 26.54 -54.44 -6.55
C PRO A 10 27.45 -53.24 -6.27
N GLY A 11 26.90 -52.04 -6.24
CA GLY A 11 27.71 -50.87 -5.85
C GLY A 11 27.19 -49.50 -6.26
N GLN A 12 25.90 -49.36 -6.65
CA GLN A 12 25.36 -47.99 -6.69
C GLN A 12 25.05 -47.56 -5.25
N PRO A 13 25.77 -46.54 -4.71
CA PRO A 13 25.36 -45.91 -3.46
C PRO A 13 23.95 -45.36 -3.66
N LEU A 14 23.02 -45.81 -2.84
CA LEU A 14 21.71 -45.17 -2.67
C LEU A 14 21.97 -43.67 -2.53
N SER A 15 21.80 -42.98 -3.63
CA SER A 15 21.71 -41.51 -3.61
C SER A 15 20.57 -41.20 -2.66
N THR A 16 20.92 -40.92 -1.40
CA THR A 16 20.08 -40.24 -0.47
C THR A 16 19.74 -38.94 -1.15
N ALA A 17 18.64 -38.94 -1.88
CA ALA A 17 18.00 -37.73 -2.38
C ALA A 17 17.77 -36.86 -1.15
N THR A 18 18.79 -36.04 -0.84
CA THR A 18 18.68 -34.96 0.11
C THR A 18 17.54 -34.13 -0.43
N THR A 19 16.38 -34.34 0.14
CA THR A 19 15.19 -33.51 -0.09
C THR A 19 15.64 -32.12 0.32
N THR A 20 16.22 -31.39 -0.65
CA THR A 20 16.53 -29.96 -0.48
C THR A 20 15.21 -29.34 -0.12
N ALA A 21 15.01 -29.19 1.18
CA ALA A 21 13.85 -28.58 1.76
C ALA A 21 13.59 -27.30 0.97
N ARG A 22 12.51 -27.30 0.23
CA ARG A 22 11.99 -26.13 -0.48
C ARG A 22 12.05 -24.98 0.52
N ALA A 23 13.02 -24.07 0.36
CA ALA A 23 13.21 -22.92 1.26
C ALA A 23 12.08 -21.92 1.05
N GLY A 24 10.85 -22.39 1.23
CA GLY A 24 9.69 -21.58 1.52
C GLY A 24 9.81 -21.13 2.97
N SER A 25 9.50 -19.88 3.27
CA SER A 25 9.37 -19.42 4.65
C SER A 25 8.55 -20.42 5.45
N GLY A 26 9.11 -20.93 6.55
CA GLY A 26 8.40 -21.87 7.43
C GLY A 26 7.07 -21.24 7.91
N PRO A 27 6.13 -22.04 8.42
CA PRO A 27 4.83 -21.55 8.86
C PRO A 27 4.96 -20.46 9.92
N ILE A 28 5.95 -20.55 10.79
CA ILE A 28 6.24 -19.53 11.82
C ILE A 28 6.63 -18.20 11.18
N ALA A 29 7.51 -18.19 10.18
CA ALA A 29 7.92 -16.97 9.52
C ALA A 29 6.75 -16.30 8.78
N ARG A 30 5.83 -17.08 8.21
CA ARG A 30 4.59 -16.56 7.61
C ARG A 30 3.68 -15.93 8.66
N LEU A 31 3.47 -16.60 9.79
CA LEU A 31 2.65 -16.10 10.87
C LEU A 31 3.23 -14.79 11.42
N LEU A 32 4.53 -14.74 11.68
CA LEU A 32 5.20 -13.53 12.16
C LEU A 32 5.05 -12.35 11.19
N THR A 33 5.21 -12.58 9.88
CA THR A 33 5.03 -11.51 8.90
C THR A 33 3.59 -11.03 8.79
N VAL A 34 2.59 -11.92 8.98
CA VAL A 34 1.17 -11.58 9.02
C VAL A 34 0.86 -10.72 10.25
N VAL A 35 1.25 -11.18 11.43
CA VAL A 35 1.02 -10.43 12.69
C VAL A 35 1.71 -9.07 12.63
N TYR A 36 2.97 -9.03 12.19
CA TYR A 36 3.72 -7.80 12.03
C TYR A 36 2.99 -6.82 11.08
N ALA A 37 2.57 -7.28 9.90
CA ALA A 37 1.90 -6.43 8.92
C ALA A 37 0.55 -5.91 9.43
N LEU A 38 -0.26 -6.76 10.08
CA LEU A 38 -1.56 -6.38 10.63
C LEU A 38 -1.46 -5.36 11.77
N VAL A 39 -0.42 -5.44 12.59
CA VAL A 39 -0.21 -4.50 13.71
C VAL A 39 0.50 -3.24 13.25
N VAL A 40 1.58 -3.37 12.49
CA VAL A 40 2.42 -2.22 12.14
C VAL A 40 1.78 -1.34 11.08
N THR A 41 1.01 -1.89 10.12
CA THR A 41 0.42 -1.08 9.04
C THR A 41 -0.55 0.00 9.58
N PRO A 42 -1.53 -0.28 10.44
CA PRO A 42 -2.41 0.77 10.96
C PRO A 42 -1.65 1.77 11.84
N VAL A 43 -0.71 1.31 12.68
CA VAL A 43 0.14 2.21 13.49
C VAL A 43 0.95 3.14 12.60
N ALA A 44 1.63 2.60 11.59
CA ALA A 44 2.42 3.36 10.65
C ALA A 44 1.58 4.38 9.88
N THR A 45 0.40 3.99 9.40
CA THR A 45 -0.53 4.88 8.69
C THR A 45 -1.03 6.00 9.60
N THR A 46 -1.33 5.70 10.85
CA THR A 46 -1.71 6.70 11.86
C THR A 46 -0.57 7.70 12.09
N LEU A 47 0.67 7.23 12.24
CA LEU A 47 1.84 8.10 12.40
C LEU A 47 2.07 8.99 11.17
N VAL A 48 1.88 8.45 9.96
CA VAL A 48 1.98 9.21 8.71
C VAL A 48 0.98 10.35 8.71
N VAL A 49 -0.30 10.08 8.97
CA VAL A 49 -1.35 11.11 8.96
C VAL A 49 -1.14 12.12 10.08
N TYR A 50 -0.84 11.64 11.29
CA TYR A 50 -0.62 12.51 12.44
C TYR A 50 0.60 13.40 12.27
N GLY A 51 1.69 12.88 11.73
CA GLY A 51 2.89 13.66 11.42
C GLY A 51 2.71 14.65 10.26
N ALA A 52 1.87 14.32 9.26
CA ALA A 52 1.59 15.20 8.13
C ALA A 52 0.58 16.32 8.46
N MET A 53 -0.31 16.11 9.43
CA MET A 53 -1.39 17.02 9.76
C MET A 53 -0.92 18.47 10.10
N PRO A 54 0.10 18.70 10.94
CA PRO A 54 0.60 20.04 11.22
C PRO A 54 1.19 20.72 9.97
N TRP A 55 1.81 19.96 9.08
CA TRP A 55 2.34 20.44 7.80
C TRP A 55 1.22 20.88 6.87
N HIS A 56 0.18 20.07 6.72
CA HIS A 56 -1.01 20.42 5.96
C HIS A 56 -1.66 21.69 6.47
N GLN A 57 -1.88 21.81 7.78
CA GLN A 57 -2.50 22.99 8.39
C GLN A 57 -1.64 24.24 8.27
N HIS A 58 -0.34 24.13 8.46
CA HIS A 58 0.54 25.28 8.45
C HIS A 58 0.89 25.74 7.04
N VAL A 59 1.24 24.82 6.15
CA VAL A 59 1.75 25.14 4.81
C VAL A 59 0.62 25.36 3.81
N LEU A 60 -0.29 24.39 3.68
CA LEU A 60 -1.35 24.45 2.65
C LEU A 60 -2.46 25.43 3.02
N MET A 61 -2.95 25.36 4.26
CA MET A 61 -4.07 26.22 4.66
C MET A 61 -3.68 27.68 4.85
N ARG A 62 -2.41 27.97 5.15
CA ARG A 62 -1.92 29.34 5.34
C ARG A 62 -1.13 29.89 4.15
N ASN A 63 -0.94 29.09 3.10
CA ASN A 63 -0.16 29.45 1.90
C ASN A 63 1.20 30.09 2.24
N VAL A 64 1.96 29.42 3.12
CA VAL A 64 3.22 29.93 3.67
C VAL A 64 4.29 29.98 2.58
N PRO A 65 5.05 31.09 2.45
CA PRO A 65 6.17 31.19 1.51
C PRO A 65 7.27 30.15 1.76
N LEU A 66 8.04 29.82 0.72
CA LEU A 66 9.04 28.75 0.76
C LEU A 66 10.15 28.98 1.80
N ASP A 67 10.55 30.24 2.02
CA ASP A 67 11.54 30.64 3.04
C ASP A 67 11.05 30.34 4.47
N GLN A 68 9.77 30.53 4.73
CA GLN A 68 9.16 30.22 6.02
C GLN A 68 8.95 28.71 6.23
N LEU A 69 8.88 27.94 5.15
CA LEU A 69 8.76 26.48 5.22
C LEU A 69 9.98 25.84 5.88
N LEU A 70 11.21 26.32 5.55
CA LEU A 70 12.43 25.86 6.20
C LEU A 70 12.47 26.28 7.68
N ALA A 71 12.03 27.51 7.99
CA ALA A 71 11.91 27.96 9.38
C ALA A 71 10.92 27.10 10.17
N TYR A 72 9.80 26.73 9.55
CA TYR A 72 8.83 25.82 10.17
C TYR A 72 9.41 24.43 10.41
N LEU A 73 10.19 23.88 9.46
CA LEU A 73 10.83 22.56 9.60
C LEU A 73 11.67 22.49 10.89
N PHE A 74 12.40 23.54 11.20
CA PHE A 74 13.25 23.59 12.40
C PHE A 74 12.54 24.14 13.65
N SER A 75 11.24 24.42 13.57
CA SER A 75 10.46 24.85 14.72
C SER A 75 10.19 23.72 15.72
N SER A 76 9.83 24.07 16.94
CA SER A 76 9.45 23.10 18.00
C SER A 76 8.21 22.24 17.64
N ARG A 77 7.42 22.63 16.63
CA ARG A 77 6.27 21.85 16.13
C ARG A 77 6.58 21.15 14.83
N GLY A 78 7.32 21.76 13.92
CA GLY A 78 7.62 21.23 12.60
C GLY A 78 8.51 20.00 12.64
N LEU A 79 9.64 20.09 13.37
CA LEU A 79 10.61 19.00 13.44
C LEU A 79 10.04 17.72 14.08
N PRO A 80 9.38 17.76 15.25
CA PRO A 80 8.77 16.55 15.80
C PRO A 80 7.72 15.91 14.88
N SER A 81 6.86 16.72 14.26
CA SER A 81 5.85 16.21 13.34
C SER A 81 6.47 15.58 12.09
N PHE A 82 7.56 16.16 11.57
CA PHE A 82 8.31 15.58 10.46
C PHE A 82 8.96 14.24 10.85
N LEU A 83 9.54 14.14 12.05
CA LEU A 83 10.11 12.88 12.53
C LEU A 83 9.06 11.79 12.73
N VAL A 84 7.86 12.15 13.21
CA VAL A 84 6.72 11.22 13.31
C VAL A 84 6.27 10.74 11.94
N LEU A 85 6.15 11.66 10.96
CA LEU A 85 5.84 11.32 9.57
C LEU A 85 6.89 10.35 9.01
N LEU A 86 8.17 10.69 9.14
CA LEU A 86 9.27 9.86 8.65
C LEU A 86 9.28 8.48 9.32
N GLY A 87 9.06 8.41 10.64
CA GLY A 87 8.94 7.16 11.38
C GLY A 87 7.80 6.27 10.83
N GLY A 88 6.63 6.86 10.59
CA GLY A 88 5.51 6.16 9.96
C GLY A 88 5.83 5.63 8.56
N LEU A 89 6.49 6.45 7.73
CA LEU A 89 6.91 6.04 6.38
C LEU A 89 7.94 4.90 6.43
N LEU A 90 8.92 4.96 7.33
CA LEU A 90 9.91 3.88 7.50
C LEU A 90 9.26 2.58 7.99
N LEU A 91 8.28 2.67 8.88
CA LEU A 91 7.51 1.50 9.30
C LEU A 91 6.73 0.88 8.14
N LEU A 92 6.09 1.67 7.26
CA LEU A 92 5.43 1.16 6.06
C LEU A 92 6.42 0.47 5.12
N VAL A 93 7.59 1.06 4.89
CA VAL A 93 8.67 0.44 4.10
C VAL A 93 9.12 -0.87 4.73
N SER A 94 9.22 -0.94 6.08
CA SER A 94 9.59 -2.18 6.78
C SER A 94 8.53 -3.28 6.60
N VAL A 95 7.24 -2.94 6.60
CA VAL A 95 6.17 -3.89 6.27
C VAL A 95 6.34 -4.43 4.85
N VAL A 96 6.63 -3.57 3.88
CA VAL A 96 6.90 -4.02 2.49
C VAL A 96 8.15 -4.90 2.43
N ALA A 97 9.20 -4.59 3.19
CA ALA A 97 10.43 -5.36 3.24
C ALA A 97 10.22 -6.78 3.81
N THR A 98 9.20 -7.01 4.66
CA THR A 98 8.82 -8.38 5.07
C THR A 98 8.44 -9.26 3.89
N GLY A 99 8.06 -8.66 2.76
CA GLY A 99 7.85 -9.33 1.49
C GLY A 99 9.06 -10.11 0.98
N LEU A 100 10.29 -9.80 1.40
CA LEU A 100 11.48 -10.63 1.14
C LEU A 100 11.40 -12.01 1.78
N ALA A 101 10.81 -12.10 2.97
CA ALA A 101 10.63 -13.35 3.71
C ALA A 101 9.32 -14.05 3.29
N SER A 102 8.19 -13.33 3.29
CA SER A 102 6.87 -13.89 2.96
C SER A 102 5.95 -12.86 2.33
N SER A 103 5.21 -13.23 1.28
CA SER A 103 4.13 -12.41 0.71
C SER A 103 2.87 -12.40 1.57
N ALA A 104 2.76 -13.32 2.54
CA ALA A 104 1.55 -13.49 3.35
C ALA A 104 1.27 -12.24 4.21
N GLY A 105 2.31 -11.58 4.74
CA GLY A 105 2.14 -10.35 5.52
C GLY A 105 1.49 -9.22 4.71
N LEU A 106 2.02 -8.91 3.51
CA LEU A 106 1.40 -7.89 2.66
C LEU A 106 -0.01 -8.28 2.20
N LEU A 107 -0.22 -9.57 1.87
CA LEU A 107 -1.55 -10.04 1.46
C LEU A 107 -2.57 -9.88 2.59
N SER A 108 -2.18 -10.10 3.84
CA SER A 108 -3.08 -9.94 5.00
C SER A 108 -3.52 -8.49 5.23
N VAL A 109 -2.75 -7.50 4.75
CA VAL A 109 -3.15 -6.08 4.80
C VAL A 109 -4.45 -5.83 4.03
N SER A 110 -4.80 -6.67 3.03
CA SER A 110 -6.12 -6.60 2.37
C SER A 110 -7.28 -6.67 3.36
N VAL A 111 -7.13 -7.42 4.46
CA VAL A 111 -8.18 -7.54 5.48
C VAL A 111 -8.40 -6.20 6.19
N LEU A 112 -7.35 -5.40 6.37
CA LEU A 112 -7.46 -4.08 6.96
C LEU A 112 -8.29 -3.10 6.10
N ALA A 113 -8.38 -3.34 4.78
CA ALA A 113 -9.23 -2.55 3.90
C ALA A 113 -10.73 -2.73 4.20
N LEU A 114 -11.12 -3.82 4.85
CA LEU A 114 -12.50 -4.04 5.28
C LEU A 114 -12.90 -3.08 6.40
N PHE A 115 -11.95 -2.58 7.18
CA PHE A 115 -12.26 -1.68 8.29
C PHE A 115 -12.81 -0.32 7.82
N PRO A 116 -12.14 0.46 6.93
CA PRO A 116 -12.73 1.67 6.39
C PRO A 116 -14.02 1.42 5.59
N LEU A 117 -14.15 0.29 4.90
CA LEU A 117 -15.39 -0.10 4.23
C LEU A 117 -16.50 -0.39 5.24
N GLY A 118 -16.18 -1.04 6.36
CA GLY A 118 -17.12 -1.29 7.45
C GLY A 118 -17.63 0.00 8.11
N LEU A 119 -16.76 1.02 8.26
CA LEU A 119 -17.16 2.33 8.77
C LEU A 119 -18.15 3.03 7.83
N LEU A 120 -18.00 2.87 6.52
CA LEU A 120 -18.97 3.39 5.56
C LEU A 120 -20.30 2.63 5.65
N ALA A 121 -20.26 1.31 5.85
CA ALA A 121 -21.45 0.48 5.93
C ALA A 121 -22.23 0.63 7.24
N TRP A 122 -21.52 0.94 8.33
CA TRP A 122 -22.07 1.02 9.67
C TRP A 122 -21.66 2.32 10.38
N PRO A 123 -22.45 3.40 10.24
CA PRO A 123 -22.14 4.72 10.78
C PRO A 123 -21.96 4.77 12.32
N GLN A 124 -22.51 3.80 13.04
CA GLN A 124 -22.38 3.68 14.50
C GLN A 124 -21.06 3.02 14.94
N LEU A 125 -20.33 2.38 14.02
CA LEU A 125 -19.08 1.71 14.35
C LEU A 125 -18.05 2.65 15.03
N PRO A 126 -17.90 3.92 14.63
CA PRO A 126 -17.03 4.86 15.36
C PRO A 126 -17.40 5.04 16.83
N VAL A 127 -18.70 5.07 17.15
CA VAL A 127 -19.18 5.21 18.53
C VAL A 127 -18.78 3.99 19.35
N LEU A 128 -19.00 2.77 18.83
CA LEU A 128 -18.58 1.53 19.46
C LEU A 128 -17.08 1.45 19.66
N VAL A 129 -16.31 1.87 18.66
CA VAL A 129 -14.83 1.90 18.74
C VAL A 129 -14.37 2.92 19.79
N HIS A 130 -15.05 4.04 19.93
CA HIS A 130 -14.77 5.04 20.98
C HIS A 130 -14.96 4.49 22.39
N GLU A 131 -16.00 3.69 22.63
CA GLU A 131 -16.24 3.06 23.93
C GLU A 131 -15.12 2.07 24.34
N TRP A 132 -14.39 1.53 23.37
CA TRP A 132 -13.37 0.49 23.59
C TRP A 132 -11.94 1.03 23.58
N LEU A 133 -11.70 2.19 22.95
CA LEU A 133 -10.38 2.78 22.81
C LEU A 133 -10.22 4.00 23.73
N PRO A 134 -9.04 4.19 24.35
CA PRO A 134 -8.70 5.46 24.99
C PRO A 134 -8.83 6.63 24.01
N ASP A 135 -9.30 7.78 24.48
CA ASP A 135 -9.61 8.97 23.66
C ASP A 135 -8.49 9.37 22.69
N PHE A 136 -7.25 9.33 23.14
CA PHE A 136 -6.10 9.69 22.28
C PHE A 136 -5.88 8.71 21.12
N LEU A 137 -6.13 7.42 21.33
CA LEU A 137 -6.06 6.39 20.29
C LEU A 137 -7.25 6.50 19.34
N PHE A 138 -8.44 6.74 19.90
CA PHE A 138 -9.64 6.95 19.10
C PHE A 138 -9.46 8.14 18.15
N GLN A 139 -9.00 9.31 18.66
CA GLN A 139 -8.76 10.47 17.83
C GLN A 139 -7.75 10.20 16.72
N ALA A 140 -6.64 9.52 17.03
CA ALA A 140 -5.62 9.20 16.04
C ALA A 140 -6.17 8.29 14.93
N VAL A 141 -6.89 7.23 15.29
CA VAL A 141 -7.51 6.29 14.35
C VAL A 141 -8.63 6.97 13.56
N PHE A 142 -9.48 7.78 14.21
CA PHE A 142 -10.56 8.48 13.55
C PHE A 142 -10.06 9.49 12.52
N VAL A 143 -9.04 10.30 12.86
CA VAL A 143 -8.41 11.23 11.92
C VAL A 143 -7.81 10.48 10.74
N MET A 144 -7.10 9.39 10.98
CA MET A 144 -6.54 8.54 9.92
C MET A 144 -7.63 8.07 8.94
N LEU A 145 -8.76 7.61 9.45
CA LEU A 145 -9.86 7.06 8.65
C LEU A 145 -10.64 8.17 7.93
N ALA A 146 -10.91 9.29 8.62
CA ALA A 146 -11.62 10.44 8.05
C ALA A 146 -10.88 11.07 6.86
N GLN A 147 -9.55 11.00 6.86
CA GLN A 147 -8.72 11.49 5.74
C GLN A 147 -8.70 10.54 4.54
N GLY A 148 -9.25 9.32 4.62
CA GLY A 148 -9.31 8.39 3.50
C GLY A 148 -7.97 7.73 3.11
N VAL A 149 -6.88 7.97 3.83
CA VAL A 149 -5.56 7.35 3.57
C VAL A 149 -5.62 5.83 3.58
N PRO A 150 -6.31 5.17 4.54
CA PRO A 150 -6.45 3.71 4.55
C PRO A 150 -7.20 3.15 3.34
N MET A 151 -8.20 3.89 2.82
CA MET A 151 -8.95 3.50 1.62
C MET A 151 -8.06 3.42 0.38
N LEU A 152 -7.00 4.22 0.33
CA LEU A 152 -6.03 4.21 -0.75
C LEU A 152 -4.93 3.16 -0.50
N LEU A 153 -4.36 3.13 0.69
CA LEU A 153 -3.11 2.42 0.98
C LEU A 153 -3.33 0.92 1.20
N PHE A 154 -4.33 0.52 1.99
CA PHE A 154 -4.50 -0.88 2.39
C PHE A 154 -4.84 -1.81 1.22
N PRO A 155 -5.77 -1.45 0.30
CA PRO A 155 -6.03 -2.28 -0.87
C PRO A 155 -4.79 -2.43 -1.75
N VAL A 156 -4.06 -1.33 -2.02
CA VAL A 156 -2.84 -1.39 -2.83
C VAL A 156 -1.82 -2.31 -2.19
N MET A 157 -1.52 -2.15 -0.89
CA MET A 157 -0.55 -3.01 -0.18
C MET A 157 -0.94 -4.49 -0.24
N GLY A 158 -2.21 -4.80 -0.06
CA GLY A 158 -2.72 -6.16 -0.21
C GLY A 158 -2.51 -6.73 -1.61
N GLY A 159 -2.77 -5.94 -2.64
CA GLY A 159 -2.51 -6.28 -4.04
C GLY A 159 -1.01 -6.50 -4.31
N LEU A 160 -0.13 -5.68 -3.74
CA LEU A 160 1.33 -5.88 -3.81
C LEU A 160 1.77 -7.21 -3.20
N GLY A 161 1.09 -7.68 -2.14
CA GLY A 161 1.30 -9.02 -1.59
C GLY A 161 0.98 -10.14 -2.59
N MET A 162 -0.10 -9.98 -3.37
CA MET A 162 -0.43 -10.89 -4.47
C MET A 162 0.61 -10.83 -5.59
N ALA A 163 1.07 -9.64 -5.96
CA ALA A 163 2.13 -9.46 -6.95
C ALA A 163 3.40 -10.22 -6.58
N LEU A 164 3.84 -10.15 -5.31
CA LEU A 164 4.99 -10.93 -4.82
C LEU A 164 4.74 -12.45 -4.85
N ALA A 165 3.52 -12.89 -4.55
CA ALA A 165 3.17 -14.30 -4.64
C ALA A 165 3.26 -14.80 -6.09
N ILE A 166 2.82 -14.00 -7.06
CA ILE A 166 2.92 -14.28 -8.50
C ILE A 166 4.39 -14.27 -8.94
N ALA A 167 5.17 -13.26 -8.57
CA ALA A 167 6.58 -13.13 -8.94
C ALA A 167 7.45 -14.29 -8.43
N ARG A 168 7.10 -14.90 -7.30
CA ARG A 168 7.76 -16.10 -6.78
C ARG A 168 7.48 -17.35 -7.60
N ARG A 169 6.29 -17.43 -8.22
CA ARG A 169 5.87 -18.58 -9.04
C ARG A 169 6.31 -18.43 -10.49
N ARG A 170 6.33 -17.20 -11.01
CA ARG A 170 6.63 -16.88 -12.42
C ARG A 170 7.66 -15.74 -12.47
N PRO A 171 8.97 -16.05 -12.43
CA PRO A 171 10.02 -15.03 -12.34
C PRO A 171 10.24 -14.21 -13.63
N ARG A 172 9.63 -14.62 -14.75
CA ARG A 172 9.75 -13.93 -16.05
C ARG A 172 8.36 -13.73 -16.66
N PRO A 173 7.73 -12.58 -16.48
CA PRO A 173 6.54 -12.24 -17.26
C PRO A 173 6.91 -12.00 -18.72
N PRO A 174 6.02 -12.31 -19.68
CA PRO A 174 6.22 -11.96 -21.08
C PRO A 174 6.32 -10.45 -21.26
N VAL A 175 7.18 -9.99 -22.19
CA VAL A 175 7.45 -8.57 -22.42
C VAL A 175 6.17 -7.79 -22.74
N ALA A 176 5.27 -8.37 -23.54
CA ALA A 176 3.99 -7.75 -23.88
C ALA A 176 3.14 -7.46 -22.64
N LEU A 177 3.08 -8.41 -21.70
CA LEU A 177 2.32 -8.24 -20.45
C LEU A 177 2.93 -7.12 -19.57
N SER A 178 4.26 -6.99 -19.61
CA SER A 178 4.98 -5.92 -18.91
C SER A 178 4.65 -4.54 -19.48
N ALA A 179 4.60 -4.41 -20.82
CA ALA A 179 4.26 -3.15 -21.49
C ALA A 179 2.79 -2.75 -21.21
N ILE A 180 1.87 -3.70 -21.31
CA ILE A 180 0.45 -3.47 -20.98
C ILE A 180 0.32 -3.04 -19.51
N GLY A 181 1.01 -3.71 -18.60
CA GLY A 181 1.00 -3.36 -17.17
C GLY A 181 1.49 -1.93 -16.90
N ALA A 182 2.52 -1.48 -17.62
CA ALA A 182 3.08 -0.15 -17.44
C ALA A 182 2.07 0.98 -17.76
N VAL A 183 1.15 0.75 -18.69
CA VAL A 183 0.09 1.71 -19.06
C VAL A 183 -1.15 1.51 -18.19
N LEU A 184 -1.55 0.26 -17.96
CA LEU A 184 -2.81 -0.06 -17.31
C LEU A 184 -2.78 0.24 -15.80
N VAL A 185 -1.65 -0.01 -15.13
CA VAL A 185 -1.52 0.20 -13.67
C VAL A 185 -1.78 1.66 -13.26
N PRO A 186 -1.17 2.70 -13.90
CA PRO A 186 -1.49 4.09 -13.58
C PRO A 186 -2.95 4.45 -13.80
N VAL A 187 -3.57 3.95 -14.88
CA VAL A 187 -4.97 4.24 -15.22
C VAL A 187 -5.92 3.62 -14.18
N ILE A 188 -5.71 2.34 -13.85
CA ILE A 188 -6.52 1.65 -12.83
C ILE A 188 -6.33 2.32 -11.47
N MET A 189 -5.11 2.71 -11.13
CA MET A 189 -4.81 3.39 -9.87
C MET A 189 -5.55 4.72 -9.77
N LEU A 190 -5.52 5.52 -10.83
CA LEU A 190 -6.26 6.80 -10.89
C LEU A 190 -7.76 6.57 -10.75
N ALA A 191 -8.33 5.65 -11.53
CA ALA A 191 -9.76 5.33 -11.46
C ALA A 191 -10.17 4.82 -10.07
N GLY A 192 -9.41 3.89 -9.50
CA GLY A 192 -9.66 3.37 -8.14
C GLY A 192 -9.57 4.46 -7.08
N THR A 193 -8.58 5.36 -7.17
CA THR A 193 -8.44 6.49 -6.26
C THR A 193 -9.63 7.45 -6.36
N LEU A 194 -10.04 7.82 -7.56
CA LEU A 194 -11.17 8.73 -7.76
C LEU A 194 -12.48 8.14 -7.21
N LEU A 195 -12.73 6.85 -7.44
CA LEU A 195 -13.92 6.16 -6.91
C LEU A 195 -13.87 6.08 -5.37
N ALA A 196 -12.74 5.71 -4.79
CA ALA A 196 -12.57 5.65 -3.34
C ALA A 196 -12.79 7.03 -2.71
N MET A 197 -12.19 8.09 -3.28
CA MET A 197 -12.35 9.45 -2.79
C MET A 197 -13.77 9.99 -2.99
N HIS A 198 -14.43 9.64 -4.09
CA HIS A 198 -15.84 9.96 -4.29
C HIS A 198 -16.71 9.35 -3.17
N ALA A 199 -16.49 8.09 -2.83
CA ALA A 199 -17.20 7.43 -1.74
C ALA A 199 -16.96 8.11 -0.39
N VAL A 200 -15.71 8.50 -0.09
CA VAL A 200 -15.38 9.25 1.13
C VAL A 200 -16.10 10.60 1.18
N VAL A 201 -16.16 11.32 0.06
CA VAL A 201 -16.89 12.61 -0.04
C VAL A 201 -18.37 12.43 0.23
N VAL A 202 -19.00 11.44 -0.42
CA VAL A 202 -20.45 11.19 -0.24
C VAL A 202 -20.74 10.77 1.19
N ALA A 203 -19.92 9.89 1.76
CA ALA A 203 -20.09 9.41 3.14
C ALA A 203 -19.92 10.54 4.15
N SER A 204 -18.87 11.37 4.01
CA SER A 204 -18.64 12.51 4.90
C SER A 204 -19.75 13.55 4.78
N THR A 205 -20.24 13.81 3.57
CA THR A 205 -21.37 14.74 3.35
C THR A 205 -22.65 14.20 3.99
N SER A 206 -22.98 12.91 3.79
CA SER A 206 -24.13 12.28 4.43
C SER A 206 -24.01 12.35 5.95
N PHE A 207 -22.84 12.01 6.52
CA PHE A 207 -22.61 12.10 7.95
C PHE A 207 -22.80 13.53 8.48
N MET A 208 -22.25 14.53 7.81
CA MET A 208 -22.35 15.94 8.23
C MET A 208 -23.76 16.52 8.10
N THR A 209 -24.58 16.04 7.16
CA THR A 209 -25.95 16.53 6.96
C THR A 209 -26.97 15.82 7.83
N THR A 210 -26.77 14.54 8.16
CA THR A 210 -27.73 13.72 8.90
C THR A 210 -27.22 13.32 10.28
N PHE A 211 -25.99 13.69 10.63
CA PHE A 211 -25.30 13.22 11.85
C PHE A 211 -25.33 11.68 12.01
N GLY A 212 -25.27 11.00 10.86
CA GLY A 212 -25.29 9.54 10.80
C GLY A 212 -26.69 8.88 10.93
N ALA A 213 -27.78 9.69 11.01
CA ALA A 213 -29.14 9.16 11.18
C ALA A 213 -29.66 8.37 9.96
N GLU A 214 -29.30 8.80 8.73
CA GLU A 214 -29.77 8.17 7.50
C GLU A 214 -28.81 7.12 6.92
N GLY A 215 -27.65 6.94 7.53
CA GLY A 215 -26.60 6.05 7.01
C GLY A 215 -25.99 6.55 5.70
N VAL A 216 -25.06 5.78 5.16
CA VAL A 216 -24.37 6.10 3.90
C VAL A 216 -25.16 5.50 2.72
N PRO A 217 -25.37 6.26 1.63
CA PRO A 217 -26.05 5.73 0.44
C PRO A 217 -25.39 4.46 -0.11
N VAL A 218 -26.19 3.48 -0.51
CA VAL A 218 -25.71 2.21 -1.08
C VAL A 218 -24.78 2.44 -2.27
N SER A 219 -25.06 3.46 -3.10
CA SER A 219 -24.21 3.83 -4.23
C SER A 219 -22.79 4.21 -3.80
N ALA A 220 -22.63 4.93 -2.67
CA ALA A 220 -21.32 5.27 -2.14
C ALA A 220 -20.58 4.04 -1.60
N MET A 221 -21.30 3.10 -0.98
CA MET A 221 -20.71 1.83 -0.56
C MET A 221 -20.21 1.01 -1.75
N LEU A 222 -21.01 0.91 -2.81
CA LEU A 222 -20.63 0.19 -4.04
C LEU A 222 -19.42 0.85 -4.71
N THR A 223 -19.38 2.19 -4.79
CA THR A 223 -18.21 2.90 -5.34
C THR A 223 -16.98 2.74 -4.47
N ALA A 224 -17.11 2.70 -3.15
CA ALA A 224 -16.01 2.42 -2.24
C ALA A 224 -15.42 1.02 -2.47
N VAL A 225 -16.28 0.01 -2.55
CA VAL A 225 -15.87 -1.38 -2.80
C VAL A 225 -15.21 -1.49 -4.17
N LEU A 226 -15.81 -0.91 -5.21
CA LEU A 226 -15.23 -0.91 -6.56
C LEU A 226 -13.88 -0.20 -6.58
N GLY A 227 -13.75 0.95 -5.93
CA GLY A 227 -12.49 1.67 -5.78
C GLY A 227 -11.42 0.82 -5.09
N ALA A 228 -11.76 0.18 -3.96
CA ALA A 228 -10.86 -0.71 -3.23
C ALA A 228 -10.42 -1.93 -4.07
N VAL A 229 -11.35 -2.54 -4.81
CA VAL A 229 -11.05 -3.66 -5.73
C VAL A 229 -10.11 -3.22 -6.85
N LEU A 230 -10.35 -2.07 -7.47
CA LEU A 230 -9.48 -1.54 -8.52
C LEU A 230 -8.08 -1.23 -7.98
N LEU A 231 -7.97 -0.63 -6.79
CA LEU A 231 -6.69 -0.37 -6.14
C LEU A 231 -5.96 -1.67 -5.79
N TRP A 232 -6.67 -2.67 -5.33
CA TRP A 232 -6.10 -3.99 -5.07
C TRP A 232 -5.61 -4.66 -6.36
N LEU A 233 -6.41 -4.61 -7.44
CA LEU A 233 -6.03 -5.12 -8.76
C LEU A 233 -4.83 -4.37 -9.34
N CYS A 234 -4.77 -3.04 -9.14
CA CYS A 234 -3.61 -2.23 -9.50
C CYS A 234 -2.33 -2.76 -8.82
N GLY A 235 -2.38 -2.97 -7.50
CA GLY A 235 -1.28 -3.59 -6.76
C GLY A 235 -0.91 -4.98 -7.28
N ALA A 236 -1.91 -5.85 -7.52
CA ALA A 236 -1.70 -7.22 -8.01
C ALA A 236 -1.12 -7.27 -9.44
N ALA A 237 -1.55 -6.34 -10.31
CA ALA A 237 -1.08 -6.25 -11.70
C ALA A 237 0.42 -5.92 -11.80
N THR A 238 1.02 -5.34 -10.77
CA THR A 238 2.48 -5.11 -10.70
C THR A 238 3.28 -6.42 -10.71
N GLY A 239 2.65 -7.55 -10.39
CA GLY A 239 3.23 -8.89 -10.55
C GLY A 239 3.61 -9.23 -12.00
N ALA A 240 2.97 -8.59 -12.98
CA ALA A 240 3.29 -8.72 -14.40
C ALA A 240 4.50 -7.88 -14.82
N SER A 241 4.78 -6.76 -14.11
CA SER A 241 5.94 -5.91 -14.38
C SER A 241 6.39 -5.18 -13.11
N PRO A 242 7.61 -5.40 -12.63
CA PRO A 242 8.14 -4.66 -11.49
C PRO A 242 8.28 -3.17 -11.76
N TYR A 243 8.38 -2.77 -13.04
CA TYR A 243 8.56 -1.38 -13.45
C TYR A 243 7.23 -0.61 -13.59
N ALA A 244 6.09 -1.31 -13.71
CA ALA A 244 4.78 -0.70 -13.89
C ALA A 244 4.36 0.24 -12.74
N GLN A 245 4.94 0.07 -11.56
CA GLN A 245 4.65 0.87 -10.39
C GLN A 245 5.58 2.09 -10.20
N ILE A 246 6.68 2.20 -10.98
CA ILE A 246 7.61 3.34 -10.85
C ILE A 246 6.93 4.64 -11.28
N LEU A 247 6.25 4.64 -12.42
CA LEU A 247 5.55 5.84 -12.90
C LEU A 247 4.50 6.34 -11.90
N PRO A 248 3.52 5.52 -11.43
CA PRO A 248 2.55 5.98 -10.44
C PRO A 248 3.20 6.39 -9.13
N ALA A 249 4.29 5.73 -8.69
CA ALA A 249 5.03 6.14 -7.51
C ALA A 249 5.63 7.54 -7.66
N LEU A 250 6.34 7.80 -8.76
CA LEU A 250 6.96 9.10 -9.03
C LEU A 250 5.91 10.19 -9.21
N VAL A 251 4.83 9.92 -9.95
CA VAL A 251 3.72 10.86 -10.13
C VAL A 251 3.07 11.21 -8.77
N THR A 252 2.83 10.22 -7.92
CA THR A 252 2.23 10.44 -6.60
C THR A 252 3.16 11.24 -5.68
N LEU A 253 4.46 10.93 -5.67
CA LEU A 253 5.46 11.70 -4.91
C LEU A 253 5.59 13.13 -5.44
N ALA A 254 5.68 13.31 -6.76
CA ALA A 254 5.76 14.62 -7.39
C ALA A 254 4.50 15.45 -7.12
N ALA A 255 3.31 14.85 -7.24
CA ALA A 255 2.05 15.51 -6.92
C ALA A 255 2.01 15.94 -5.45
N THR A 256 2.43 15.05 -4.52
CA THR A 256 2.51 15.37 -3.10
C THR A 256 3.49 16.51 -2.84
N ALA A 257 4.70 16.47 -3.41
CA ALA A 257 5.68 17.54 -3.26
C ALA A 257 5.20 18.87 -3.85
N ALA A 258 4.53 18.82 -5.02
CA ALA A 258 4.00 20.00 -5.69
C ALA A 258 2.95 20.72 -4.85
N LEU A 259 2.15 20.02 -4.05
CA LEU A 259 1.16 20.65 -3.14
C LEU A 259 1.81 21.56 -2.10
N PHE A 260 3.07 21.31 -1.74
CA PHE A 260 3.82 22.13 -0.78
C PHE A 260 4.57 23.31 -1.44
N ILE A 261 4.49 23.47 -2.77
CA ILE A 261 5.06 24.62 -3.47
C ILE A 261 4.03 25.75 -3.49
N PRO A 262 4.34 26.93 -2.93
CA PRO A 262 3.43 28.07 -2.94
C PRO A 262 2.99 28.43 -4.36
N GLY A 263 1.71 28.74 -4.52
CA GLY A 263 1.13 29.12 -5.82
C GLY A 263 0.75 27.97 -6.74
N VAL A 264 1.27 26.74 -6.54
CA VAL A 264 0.88 25.58 -7.38
C VAL A 264 -0.62 25.29 -7.27
N LEU A 265 -1.19 25.40 -6.08
CA LEU A 265 -2.64 25.24 -5.89
C LEU A 265 -3.46 26.18 -6.79
N MET A 266 -3.01 27.43 -6.99
CA MET A 266 -3.69 28.40 -7.84
C MET A 266 -3.61 28.08 -9.35
N MET A 267 -2.64 27.25 -9.75
CA MET A 267 -2.45 26.83 -11.14
C MET A 267 -3.18 25.54 -11.49
N LEU A 268 -3.79 24.88 -10.48
CA LEU A 268 -4.46 23.62 -10.72
C LEU A 268 -5.75 23.81 -11.52
N PRO A 269 -6.12 22.85 -12.39
CA PRO A 269 -7.37 22.86 -13.13
C PRO A 269 -8.58 22.92 -12.19
N SER A 270 -9.70 23.48 -12.67
CA SER A 270 -10.96 23.58 -11.91
C SER A 270 -11.45 22.25 -11.31
N VAL A 271 -11.12 21.13 -11.95
CA VAL A 271 -11.41 19.78 -11.43
C VAL A 271 -10.76 19.52 -10.07
N ALA A 272 -9.60 20.11 -9.82
CA ALA A 272 -8.91 19.99 -8.54
C ALA A 272 -9.68 20.68 -7.39
N TYR A 273 -10.49 21.68 -7.70
CA TYR A 273 -11.36 22.36 -6.73
C TYR A 273 -12.72 21.70 -6.55
N SER A 274 -13.00 20.62 -7.30
CA SER A 274 -14.18 19.78 -7.02
C SER A 274 -14.05 19.12 -5.64
N ARG A 275 -15.17 18.72 -5.04
CA ARG A 275 -15.14 18.01 -3.74
C ARG A 275 -14.23 16.78 -3.77
N VAL A 276 -14.30 15.99 -4.85
CA VAL A 276 -13.45 14.80 -5.01
C VAL A 276 -11.98 15.17 -5.20
N GLY A 277 -11.69 16.18 -6.02
CA GLY A 277 -10.33 16.69 -6.20
C GLY A 277 -9.74 17.24 -4.91
N GLY A 278 -10.48 18.06 -4.17
CA GLY A 278 -10.08 18.59 -2.87
C GLY A 278 -9.80 17.48 -1.84
N THR A 279 -10.66 16.47 -1.76
CA THR A 279 -10.43 15.30 -0.90
C THR A 279 -9.18 14.52 -1.32
N THR A 280 -8.98 14.29 -2.62
CA THR A 280 -7.78 13.63 -3.14
C THR A 280 -6.51 14.40 -2.78
N MET A 281 -6.51 15.74 -2.93
CA MET A 281 -5.38 16.57 -2.52
C MET A 281 -5.15 16.52 -1.01
N SER A 282 -6.21 16.54 -0.21
CA SER A 282 -6.10 16.38 1.25
C SER A 282 -5.44 15.06 1.61
N VAL A 283 -5.85 13.94 1.00
CA VAL A 283 -5.23 12.63 1.20
C VAL A 283 -3.74 12.64 0.85
N LEU A 284 -3.38 13.24 -0.29
CA LEU A 284 -1.98 13.36 -0.70
C LEU A 284 -1.17 14.19 0.31
N ALA A 285 -1.70 15.34 0.71
CA ALA A 285 -1.05 16.26 1.63
C ALA A 285 -0.96 15.74 3.07
N MET A 286 -1.92 14.89 3.49
CA MET A 286 -1.90 14.19 4.78
C MET A 286 -0.96 12.98 4.80
N GLY A 287 0.02 12.97 3.90
CA GLY A 287 1.06 11.95 3.82
C GLY A 287 0.67 10.70 3.05
N GLY A 288 -0.60 10.56 2.62
CA GLY A 288 -1.05 9.39 1.84
C GLY A 288 -0.30 9.23 0.52
N GLY A 289 0.00 10.35 -0.16
CA GLY A 289 0.78 10.32 -1.39
C GLY A 289 2.25 9.91 -1.16
N ALA A 290 2.89 10.45 -0.13
CA ALA A 290 4.25 10.05 0.25
C ALA A 290 4.30 8.56 0.64
N ALA A 291 3.34 8.10 1.46
CA ALA A 291 3.23 6.70 1.86
C ALA A 291 3.05 5.78 0.66
N LEU A 292 2.09 6.09 -0.23
CA LEU A 292 1.83 5.29 -1.41
C LEU A 292 3.04 5.24 -2.35
N GLY A 293 3.64 6.39 -2.65
CA GLY A 293 4.81 6.46 -3.53
C GLY A 293 6.00 5.66 -2.99
N LEU A 294 6.31 5.81 -1.70
CA LEU A 294 7.41 5.06 -1.05
C LEU A 294 7.12 3.56 -0.96
N VAL A 295 5.88 3.17 -0.66
CA VAL A 295 5.45 1.77 -0.65
C VAL A 295 5.64 1.13 -2.03
N LEU A 296 5.24 1.81 -3.09
CA LEU A 296 5.40 1.33 -4.47
C LEU A 296 6.90 1.20 -4.86
N LEU A 297 7.73 2.19 -4.53
CA LEU A 297 9.18 2.12 -4.80
C LEU A 297 9.86 1.01 -3.99
N ALA A 298 9.56 0.91 -2.70
CA ALA A 298 10.09 -0.15 -1.83
C ALA A 298 9.67 -1.54 -2.35
N HIS A 299 8.41 -1.69 -2.79
CA HIS A 299 7.92 -2.94 -3.37
C HIS A 299 8.64 -3.28 -4.68
N THR A 300 8.93 -2.30 -5.55
CA THR A 300 9.74 -2.52 -6.76
C THR A 300 11.07 -3.15 -6.40
N ALA A 301 11.78 -2.59 -5.40
CA ALA A 301 13.06 -3.11 -4.95
C ALA A 301 12.94 -4.55 -4.40
N VAL A 302 11.91 -4.81 -3.57
CA VAL A 302 11.63 -6.14 -3.02
C VAL A 302 11.32 -7.14 -4.14
N GLN A 303 10.49 -6.77 -5.11
CA GLN A 303 10.11 -7.64 -6.21
C GLN A 303 11.32 -7.99 -7.11
N LEU A 304 12.18 -7.01 -7.40
CA LEU A 304 13.43 -7.24 -8.14
C LEU A 304 14.37 -8.18 -7.38
N ALA A 305 14.52 -7.99 -6.06
CA ALA A 305 15.33 -8.87 -5.22
C ALA A 305 14.79 -10.30 -5.17
N VAL A 306 13.47 -10.48 -5.05
CA VAL A 306 12.82 -11.80 -5.07
C VAL A 306 13.00 -12.48 -6.43
N SER A 307 12.80 -11.76 -7.52
CA SER A 307 12.95 -12.28 -8.88
C SER A 307 14.40 -12.67 -9.21
N SER A 308 15.39 -11.89 -8.76
CA SER A 308 16.81 -12.20 -8.96
C SER A 308 17.24 -13.44 -8.20
N ARG A 309 16.78 -13.61 -6.94
CA ARG A 309 17.03 -14.83 -6.16
C ARG A 309 16.43 -16.07 -6.81
N ALA A 310 15.21 -15.97 -7.35
CA ALA A 310 14.55 -17.06 -8.05
C ALA A 310 15.32 -17.48 -9.32
N ARG A 311 15.86 -16.51 -10.09
CA ARG A 311 16.68 -16.77 -11.28
C ARG A 311 17.98 -17.50 -10.94
N ARG A 312 18.74 -17.05 -9.93
CA ARG A 312 19.97 -17.68 -9.49
C ARG A 312 19.75 -19.13 -9.07
N ARG A 313 18.64 -19.44 -8.38
CA ARG A 313 18.30 -20.81 -8.01
C ARG A 313 17.97 -21.69 -9.22
N ALA A 314 17.26 -21.14 -10.22
CA ALA A 314 16.97 -21.87 -11.44
C ALA A 314 18.25 -22.18 -12.26
N GLN A 315 19.20 -21.25 -12.30
CA GLN A 315 20.50 -21.46 -12.95
C GLN A 315 21.32 -22.55 -12.24
N ALA A 316 21.46 -22.46 -10.92
CA ALA A 316 22.18 -23.49 -10.15
C ALA A 316 21.56 -24.90 -10.28
N ALA A 317 20.23 -24.98 -10.46
CA ALA A 317 19.55 -26.26 -10.68
C ALA A 317 19.73 -26.84 -12.12
N SER A 318 20.13 -26.00 -13.08
CA SER A 318 20.41 -26.45 -14.47
C SER A 318 21.86 -26.83 -14.68
N GLU A 319 22.74 -26.57 -13.73
CA GLU A 319 24.17 -26.94 -13.75
C GLU A 319 24.45 -28.28 -13.02
N LEU A 320 23.46 -28.83 -12.33
CA LEU A 320 23.47 -30.12 -11.66
C LEU A 320 22.85 -31.23 -12.53
#